data_4a885c46a470361c966c05f402b09b2e
#
_entry.id   4a885c46a470361c966c05f402b09b2e
#
_cell.length_a   1.000
_cell.length_b   1.000
_cell.length_c   1.000
_cell.angle_alpha   90.00
_cell.angle_beta   90.00
_cell.angle_gamma   90.00
#
_symmetry.space_group_name_H-M   'P 1'
#
loop_
_entity.id
_entity.type
_entity.pdbx_description
1 polymer ?
#
loop_
_entity_poly.entity_id
_entity_poly.type
_entity_poly.pdbx_seq_one_letter_code
_entity_poly.pdbx_strand_id
1 'polypeptide(L)'
;MKTRFGFTVIELLVVVVIGTLVVLGTLQVLTTNRRTYTVQNADLQNQQQLRASLDVLLAELRQVSSRGGDIIAASENSIQLRSMDDFGVVCEVNASSLGILSYTGATPFGVEPLLVFVDRDPLTSIDDTWELWSPGVELGSSALTTGTCDGSTSQVVDVQGDAETAVQAGSVLVGAPVRNFDVHTWAMSDGTGDWFLTLDRGGGPVEVVGPLAPDSRDNPLSFTYFDENGAEITSPSTAAELEAIRQIEVTVAAWSPVRNRDGTNVQDDLTVSVYTRN
;
A
#
# COMPACT_ATOMS: atom_id res chain seq x y z
N MET A 1 59.87 34.07 -54.51
CA MET A 1 60.07 34.15 -53.06
C MET A 1 58.71 34.38 -52.38
N LYS A 2 58.23 33.42 -51.59
CA LYS A 2 56.99 33.62 -50.77
C LYS A 2 57.36 34.36 -49.50
N THR A 3 56.89 35.57 -49.35
CA THR A 3 57.02 36.38 -48.11
C THR A 3 56.25 35.67 -46.97
N ARG A 4 56.99 35.19 -45.98
CA ARG A 4 56.39 34.67 -44.72
C ARG A 4 56.06 35.85 -43.88
N PHE A 5 54.77 36.13 -43.72
CA PHE A 5 54.27 37.08 -42.71
C PHE A 5 54.39 36.44 -41.33
N GLY A 6 55.14 37.02 -40.43
CA GLY A 6 55.21 36.61 -39.02
C GLY A 6 54.08 37.25 -38.25
N PHE A 7 53.55 36.55 -37.23
CA PHE A 7 52.55 37.10 -36.29
C PHE A 7 53.21 38.22 -35.41
N THR A 8 52.45 39.27 -35.16
CA THR A 8 52.84 40.28 -34.22
C THR A 8 52.51 39.87 -32.77
N VAL A 9 53.29 40.29 -31.79
CA VAL A 9 53.08 40.02 -30.38
C VAL A 9 51.68 40.49 -29.92
N ILE A 10 51.19 41.60 -30.43
CA ILE A 10 49.90 42.16 -30.12
C ILE A 10 48.74 41.27 -30.64
N GLU A 11 48.91 40.70 -31.82
CA GLU A 11 47.93 39.76 -32.46
C GLU A 11 47.80 38.50 -31.59
N LEU A 12 48.92 37.95 -31.10
CA LEU A 12 48.92 36.80 -30.19
C LEU A 12 48.26 37.11 -28.88
N LEU A 13 48.51 38.31 -28.30
CA LEU A 13 47.90 38.74 -27.05
C LEU A 13 46.38 38.90 -27.18
N VAL A 14 45.89 39.49 -28.27
CA VAL A 14 44.44 39.62 -28.54
C VAL A 14 43.78 38.25 -28.68
N VAL A 15 44.39 37.31 -29.39
CA VAL A 15 43.84 35.94 -29.55
C VAL A 15 43.76 35.21 -28.23
N VAL A 16 44.76 35.34 -27.33
CA VAL A 16 44.73 34.72 -26.00
C VAL A 16 43.62 35.33 -25.13
N VAL A 17 43.44 36.63 -25.16
CA VAL A 17 42.37 37.29 -24.39
C VAL A 17 41.00 36.90 -24.85
N ILE A 18 40.75 36.89 -26.17
CA ILE A 18 39.48 36.48 -26.73
C ILE A 18 39.26 34.99 -26.48
N GLY A 19 40.28 34.16 -26.67
CA GLY A 19 40.22 32.72 -26.42
C GLY A 19 39.87 32.40 -24.97
N THR A 20 40.45 33.08 -24.00
CA THR A 20 40.10 32.90 -22.56
C THR A 20 38.66 33.30 -22.25
N LEU A 21 38.15 34.40 -22.81
CA LEU A 21 36.77 34.83 -22.64
C LEU A 21 35.76 33.79 -23.20
N VAL A 22 36.06 33.25 -24.37
CA VAL A 22 35.22 32.17 -24.98
C VAL A 22 35.24 30.91 -24.13
N VAL A 23 36.39 30.48 -23.63
CA VAL A 23 36.51 29.30 -22.75
C VAL A 23 35.75 29.53 -21.44
N LEU A 24 35.88 30.67 -20.81
CA LEU A 24 35.16 31.01 -19.57
C LEU A 24 33.64 31.02 -19.80
N GLY A 25 33.16 31.58 -20.90
CA GLY A 25 31.74 31.54 -21.28
C GLY A 25 31.21 30.13 -21.50
N THR A 26 31.96 29.30 -22.21
CA THR A 26 31.58 27.89 -22.42
C THR A 26 31.56 27.08 -21.11
N LEU A 27 32.52 27.27 -20.23
CA LEU A 27 32.55 26.62 -18.92
C LEU A 27 31.34 27.02 -18.06
N GLN A 28 30.96 28.28 -18.09
CA GLN A 28 29.78 28.76 -17.35
C GLN A 28 28.48 28.12 -17.88
N VAL A 29 28.31 28.02 -19.19
CA VAL A 29 27.16 27.33 -19.80
C VAL A 29 27.13 25.83 -19.43
N LEU A 30 28.29 25.16 -19.50
CA LEU A 30 28.39 23.75 -19.14
C LEU A 30 28.04 23.48 -17.67
N THR A 31 28.53 24.32 -16.74
CA THR A 31 28.22 24.16 -15.31
C THR A 31 26.76 24.43 -15.02
N THR A 32 26.16 25.44 -15.64
CA THR A 32 24.73 25.72 -15.53
C THR A 32 23.88 24.58 -16.08
N ASN A 33 24.21 24.06 -17.26
CA ASN A 33 23.49 22.93 -17.85
C ASN A 33 23.59 21.68 -16.96
N ARG A 34 24.78 21.35 -16.46
CA ARG A 34 24.94 20.20 -15.54
C ARG A 34 24.06 20.33 -14.31
N ARG A 35 24.03 21.51 -13.69
CA ARG A 35 23.16 21.76 -12.52
C ARG A 35 21.68 21.60 -12.86
N THR A 36 21.24 22.14 -14.00
CA THR A 36 19.85 21.99 -14.45
C THR A 36 19.51 20.52 -14.66
N TYR A 37 20.38 19.75 -15.31
CA TYR A 37 20.21 18.31 -15.50
C TYR A 37 20.09 17.56 -14.17
N THR A 38 20.92 17.89 -13.19
CA THR A 38 20.90 17.24 -11.88
C THR A 38 19.58 17.50 -11.15
N VAL A 39 19.09 18.76 -11.18
CA VAL A 39 17.81 19.13 -10.57
C VAL A 39 16.64 18.43 -11.27
N GLN A 40 16.59 18.46 -12.60
CA GLN A 40 15.53 17.79 -13.36
C GLN A 40 15.51 16.28 -13.14
N ASN A 41 16.69 15.66 -13.04
CA ASN A 41 16.77 14.23 -12.78
C ASN A 41 16.30 13.87 -11.35
N ALA A 42 16.62 14.72 -10.37
CA ALA A 42 16.13 14.55 -9.01
C ALA A 42 14.61 14.70 -8.91
N ASP A 43 14.05 15.67 -9.62
CA ASP A 43 12.61 15.89 -9.71
C ASP A 43 11.88 14.69 -10.34
N LEU A 44 12.41 14.18 -11.46
CA LEU A 44 11.88 12.96 -12.09
C LEU A 44 11.94 11.73 -11.18
N GLN A 45 13.03 11.56 -10.42
CA GLN A 45 13.17 10.47 -9.47
C GLN A 45 12.13 10.59 -8.34
N ASN A 46 11.95 11.78 -7.76
CA ASN A 46 10.92 12.02 -6.75
C ASN A 46 9.53 11.65 -7.28
N GLN A 47 9.16 12.14 -8.47
CA GLN A 47 7.87 11.84 -9.08
C GLN A 47 7.67 10.34 -9.34
N GLN A 48 8.71 9.62 -9.75
CA GLN A 48 8.64 8.18 -9.95
C GLN A 48 8.43 7.43 -8.62
N GLN A 49 9.15 7.82 -7.58
CA GLN A 49 9.01 7.24 -6.24
C GLN A 49 7.64 7.50 -5.65
N LEU A 50 7.11 8.73 -5.76
CA LEU A 50 5.77 9.09 -5.30
C LEU A 50 4.69 8.25 -5.99
N ARG A 51 4.75 8.14 -7.32
CA ARG A 51 3.81 7.32 -8.08
C ARG A 51 3.91 5.85 -7.69
N ALA A 52 5.12 5.29 -7.59
CA ALA A 52 5.31 3.90 -7.20
C ALA A 52 4.76 3.62 -5.79
N SER A 53 5.00 4.53 -4.83
CA SER A 53 4.48 4.41 -3.48
C SER A 53 2.96 4.42 -3.45
N LEU A 54 2.34 5.37 -4.16
CA LEU A 54 0.89 5.47 -4.23
C LEU A 54 0.27 4.30 -5.00
N ASP A 55 0.85 3.88 -6.11
CA ASP A 55 0.30 2.77 -6.91
C ASP A 55 0.21 1.48 -6.08
N VAL A 56 1.23 1.18 -5.28
CA VAL A 56 1.23 -0.01 -4.41
C VAL A 56 0.21 0.13 -3.27
N LEU A 57 0.20 1.27 -2.57
CA LEU A 57 -0.77 1.54 -1.50
C LEU A 57 -2.22 1.51 -2.02
N LEU A 58 -2.48 2.19 -3.14
CA LEU A 58 -3.82 2.29 -3.71
C LEU A 58 -4.34 0.93 -4.21
N ALA A 59 -3.46 0.04 -4.65
CA ALA A 59 -3.85 -1.29 -5.09
C ALA A 59 -4.52 -2.09 -3.97
N GLU A 60 -4.03 -1.98 -2.73
CA GLU A 60 -4.65 -2.61 -1.57
C GLU A 60 -5.82 -1.81 -1.02
N LEU A 61 -5.66 -0.49 -0.82
CA LEU A 61 -6.71 0.35 -0.24
C LEU A 61 -8.04 0.31 -1.02
N ARG A 62 -8.00 0.13 -2.34
CA ARG A 62 -9.20 -0.02 -3.17
C ARG A 62 -9.97 -1.32 -2.92
N GLN A 63 -9.36 -2.31 -2.32
CA GLN A 63 -10.01 -3.60 -2.02
C GLN A 63 -10.64 -3.61 -0.63
N VAL A 64 -10.29 -2.64 0.21
CA VAL A 64 -10.70 -2.57 1.61
C VAL A 64 -12.18 -2.26 1.75
N SER A 65 -12.88 -3.06 2.56
CA SER A 65 -14.22 -2.79 3.06
C SER A 65 -14.14 -2.42 4.53
N SER A 66 -14.36 -1.15 4.86
CA SER A 66 -14.36 -0.71 6.25
C SER A 66 -15.50 -1.35 7.05
N ARG A 67 -16.70 -1.44 6.46
CA ARG A 67 -17.83 -2.16 7.08
C ARG A 67 -17.59 -3.66 7.22
N GLY A 68 -16.80 -4.26 6.35
CA GLY A 68 -16.36 -5.64 6.46
C GLY A 68 -15.25 -5.88 7.48
N GLY A 69 -14.85 -4.83 8.22
CA GLY A 69 -13.82 -4.92 9.23
C GLY A 69 -12.40 -5.09 8.67
N ASP A 70 -12.16 -4.71 7.43
CA ASP A 70 -10.82 -4.87 6.82
C ASP A 70 -9.79 -3.89 7.36
N ILE A 71 -10.21 -2.78 7.98
CA ILE A 71 -9.30 -1.85 8.65
C ILE A 71 -9.18 -2.29 10.11
N ILE A 72 -7.99 -2.76 10.51
CA ILE A 72 -7.72 -3.26 11.86
C ILE A 72 -7.24 -2.13 12.76
N ALA A 73 -6.35 -1.29 12.23
CA ALA A 73 -5.84 -0.11 12.92
C ALA A 73 -5.53 0.99 11.91
N ALA A 74 -5.72 2.22 12.35
CA ALA A 74 -5.48 3.39 11.52
C ALA A 74 -4.88 4.50 12.35
N SER A 75 -3.83 5.13 11.84
CA SER A 75 -3.17 6.29 12.44
C SER A 75 -2.77 7.27 11.35
N GLU A 76 -2.25 8.42 11.74
CA GLU A 76 -1.75 9.41 10.79
C GLU A 76 -0.64 8.85 9.88
N ASN A 77 0.24 7.99 10.40
CA ASN A 77 1.45 7.54 9.70
C ASN A 77 1.49 6.04 9.40
N SER A 78 0.44 5.31 9.72
CA SER A 78 0.34 3.88 9.43
C SER A 78 -1.10 3.42 9.32
N ILE A 79 -1.30 2.39 8.51
CA ILE A 79 -2.59 1.71 8.40
C ILE A 79 -2.36 0.19 8.40
N GLN A 80 -3.18 -0.53 9.16
CA GLN A 80 -3.17 -1.98 9.22
C GLN A 80 -4.47 -2.53 8.63
N LEU A 81 -4.33 -3.39 7.65
CA LEU A 81 -5.42 -3.89 6.81
C LEU A 81 -5.46 -5.42 6.78
N ARG A 82 -6.65 -5.97 6.57
CA ARG A 82 -6.81 -7.33 6.08
C ARG A 82 -6.72 -7.32 4.56
N SER A 83 -5.65 -7.89 4.02
CA SER A 83 -5.47 -8.10 2.58
C SER A 83 -6.00 -9.48 2.21
N MET A 84 -6.93 -9.55 1.26
CA MET A 84 -7.52 -10.83 0.85
C MET A 84 -6.48 -11.69 0.13
N ASP A 85 -6.22 -12.90 0.66
CA ASP A 85 -5.32 -13.88 0.07
C ASP A 85 -6.07 -14.87 -0.83
N ASP A 86 -7.16 -15.47 -0.32
CA ASP A 86 -8.00 -16.37 -1.09
C ASP A 86 -9.51 -16.10 -0.86
N PHE A 87 -10.29 -16.48 -1.83
CA PHE A 87 -11.75 -16.39 -1.82
C PHE A 87 -12.36 -17.75 -2.12
N GLY A 88 -13.39 -18.09 -1.37
CA GLY A 88 -14.14 -19.32 -1.54
C GLY A 88 -15.63 -19.14 -1.32
N VAL A 89 -16.35 -20.21 -1.60
CA VAL A 89 -17.80 -20.28 -1.38
C VAL A 89 -18.11 -21.55 -0.60
N VAL A 90 -18.96 -21.43 0.39
CA VAL A 90 -19.51 -22.58 1.13
C VAL A 90 -20.35 -23.40 0.18
N CYS A 91 -19.98 -24.63 -0.05
CA CYS A 91 -20.69 -25.55 -0.94
C CYS A 91 -21.40 -26.70 -0.19
N GLU A 92 -21.00 -26.94 1.06
CA GLU A 92 -21.62 -27.91 1.95
C GLU A 92 -21.64 -27.39 3.38
N VAL A 93 -22.74 -27.57 4.07
CA VAL A 93 -22.92 -27.21 5.48
C VAL A 93 -23.32 -28.46 6.26
N ASN A 94 -22.45 -28.88 7.19
CA ASN A 94 -22.70 -29.96 8.13
C ASN A 94 -22.77 -29.39 9.55
N ALA A 95 -23.24 -30.17 10.52
CA ALA A 95 -23.45 -29.70 11.90
C ALA A 95 -22.18 -29.10 12.59
N SER A 96 -20.98 -29.55 12.20
CA SER A 96 -19.70 -29.14 12.77
C SER A 96 -18.62 -28.95 11.74
N SER A 97 -18.97 -28.81 10.45
CA SER A 97 -17.98 -28.54 9.40
C SER A 97 -18.60 -27.84 8.20
N LEU A 98 -17.78 -27.12 7.47
CA LEU A 98 -18.11 -26.47 6.21
C LEU A 98 -17.26 -27.05 5.08
N GLY A 99 -17.90 -27.40 3.97
CA GLY A 99 -17.22 -27.62 2.71
C GLY A 99 -17.04 -26.31 1.96
N ILE A 100 -15.81 -25.94 1.65
CA ILE A 100 -15.48 -24.67 0.97
C ILE A 100 -14.82 -24.98 -0.37
N LEU A 101 -15.36 -24.40 -1.43
CA LEU A 101 -14.77 -24.42 -2.76
C LEU A 101 -13.89 -23.17 -2.92
N SER A 102 -12.56 -23.36 -2.98
CA SER A 102 -11.60 -22.28 -3.22
C SER A 102 -11.55 -21.95 -4.71
N TYR A 103 -11.43 -20.67 -5.02
CA TYR A 103 -11.29 -20.18 -6.40
C TYR A 103 -9.83 -20.03 -6.82
N THR A 104 -8.92 -19.71 -5.91
CA THR A 104 -7.49 -19.53 -6.23
C THR A 104 -6.69 -20.78 -5.89
N GLY A 105 -7.07 -21.50 -4.83
CA GLY A 105 -6.38 -22.70 -4.34
C GLY A 105 -5.00 -22.42 -3.76
N ALA A 106 -4.68 -21.14 -3.48
CA ALA A 106 -3.38 -20.73 -3.05
C ALA A 106 -3.10 -21.08 -1.59
N THR A 107 -4.06 -20.77 -0.71
CA THR A 107 -3.92 -21.02 0.75
C THR A 107 -5.09 -21.86 1.24
N PRO A 108 -4.84 -22.94 2.01
CA PRO A 108 -5.89 -23.75 2.58
C PRO A 108 -6.74 -22.97 3.59
N PHE A 109 -8.09 -23.00 3.44
CA PHE A 109 -9.00 -22.43 4.42
C PHE A 109 -8.90 -23.17 5.76
N GLY A 110 -8.97 -22.43 6.89
CA GLY A 110 -8.96 -22.99 8.25
C GLY A 110 -7.59 -23.13 8.89
N VAL A 111 -6.49 -22.85 8.16
CA VAL A 111 -5.15 -22.70 8.75
C VAL A 111 -4.96 -21.27 9.29
N GLU A 112 -5.55 -20.32 8.60
CA GLU A 112 -5.55 -18.89 8.95
C GLU A 112 -6.96 -18.45 9.33
N PRO A 113 -7.11 -17.26 9.95
CA PRO A 113 -8.43 -16.72 10.27
C PRO A 113 -9.28 -16.55 9.00
N LEU A 114 -10.55 -16.87 9.12
CA LEU A 114 -11.55 -16.75 8.05
C LEU A 114 -12.50 -15.62 8.32
N LEU A 115 -12.86 -14.87 7.31
CA LEU A 115 -14.07 -14.07 7.29
C LEU A 115 -15.16 -14.85 6.56
N VAL A 116 -16.23 -15.15 7.28
CA VAL A 116 -17.39 -15.89 6.79
C VAL A 116 -18.59 -14.98 6.77
N PHE A 117 -19.33 -14.96 5.67
CA PHE A 117 -20.57 -14.22 5.59
C PHE A 117 -21.68 -15.00 6.31
N VAL A 118 -22.29 -14.36 7.29
CA VAL A 118 -23.34 -14.92 8.14
C VAL A 118 -24.62 -14.12 7.94
N ASP A 119 -25.70 -14.82 7.58
CA ASP A 119 -27.05 -14.31 7.41
C ASP A 119 -27.92 -14.95 8.48
N ARG A 120 -28.35 -14.19 9.47
CA ARG A 120 -29.14 -14.71 10.59
C ARG A 120 -30.64 -14.70 10.34
N ASP A 121 -31.11 -13.82 9.46
CA ASP A 121 -32.51 -13.78 9.01
C ASP A 121 -32.58 -13.51 7.50
N PRO A 122 -32.77 -14.54 6.67
CA PRO A 122 -32.78 -14.39 5.20
C PRO A 122 -33.89 -13.47 4.65
N LEU A 123 -34.74 -12.92 5.50
CA LEU A 123 -35.76 -11.94 5.11
C LEU A 123 -35.31 -10.48 5.26
N THR A 124 -34.17 -10.24 5.88
CA THR A 124 -33.62 -8.88 6.12
C THR A 124 -32.11 -8.90 5.94
N SER A 125 -31.57 -7.84 5.35
CA SER A 125 -30.12 -7.66 5.21
C SER A 125 -29.50 -6.80 6.33
N ILE A 126 -30.26 -6.52 7.38
CA ILE A 126 -29.77 -5.65 8.48
C ILE A 126 -28.79 -6.40 9.40
N ASP A 127 -28.96 -7.69 9.51
CA ASP A 127 -28.18 -8.61 10.34
C ASP A 127 -27.16 -9.43 9.56
N ASP A 128 -27.05 -9.19 8.25
CA ASP A 128 -25.98 -9.72 7.40
C ASP A 128 -24.65 -9.15 7.84
N THR A 129 -23.70 -10.01 8.18
CA THR A 129 -22.41 -9.57 8.70
C THR A 129 -21.29 -10.52 8.30
N TRP A 130 -20.08 -9.97 8.22
CA TRP A 130 -18.86 -10.75 8.12
C TRP A 130 -18.37 -11.09 9.52
N GLU A 131 -18.30 -12.35 9.85
CA GLU A 131 -17.78 -12.84 11.13
C GLU A 131 -16.35 -13.36 10.95
N LEU A 132 -15.50 -12.97 11.91
CA LEU A 132 -14.12 -13.43 11.97
C LEU A 132 -14.06 -14.73 12.78
N TRP A 133 -13.65 -15.82 12.13
CA TRP A 133 -13.44 -17.11 12.76
C TRP A 133 -11.95 -17.44 12.82
N SER A 134 -11.44 -17.69 14.02
CA SER A 134 -10.01 -17.87 14.29
C SER A 134 -9.66 -19.32 14.54
N PRO A 135 -8.50 -19.82 14.04
CA PRO A 135 -8.03 -21.16 14.32
C PRO A 135 -7.88 -21.42 15.84
N GLY A 136 -8.38 -22.57 16.29
CA GLY A 136 -8.32 -22.96 17.68
C GLY A 136 -9.39 -22.33 18.59
N VAL A 137 -10.20 -21.39 18.10
CA VAL A 137 -11.32 -20.76 18.80
C VAL A 137 -12.63 -21.15 18.13
N GLU A 138 -12.89 -20.65 16.91
CA GLU A 138 -14.07 -20.96 16.11
C GLU A 138 -13.77 -22.03 15.04
N LEU A 139 -12.52 -22.18 14.62
CA LEU A 139 -12.10 -23.20 13.67
C LEU A 139 -11.39 -24.34 14.39
N GLY A 140 -11.75 -25.57 14.07
CA GLY A 140 -11.10 -26.76 14.61
C GLY A 140 -9.64 -26.84 14.17
N SER A 141 -8.79 -27.41 15.03
CA SER A 141 -7.38 -27.67 14.72
C SER A 141 -7.14 -28.91 13.85
N SER A 142 -8.21 -29.47 13.28
CA SER A 142 -8.14 -30.69 12.48
C SER A 142 -7.40 -30.46 11.18
N ALA A 143 -6.65 -31.47 10.77
CA ALA A 143 -6.03 -31.48 9.45
C ALA A 143 -7.12 -31.27 8.38
N LEU A 144 -6.87 -30.34 7.49
CA LEU A 144 -7.72 -30.06 6.35
C LEU A 144 -8.04 -31.38 5.64
N THR A 145 -9.31 -31.73 5.62
CA THR A 145 -9.78 -32.87 4.86
C THR A 145 -10.30 -32.39 3.51
N THR A 146 -10.08 -33.18 2.48
CA THR A 146 -10.65 -32.91 1.17
C THR A 146 -12.03 -33.53 1.09
N GLY A 147 -13.01 -32.71 0.71
CA GLY A 147 -14.38 -33.14 0.36
C GLY A 147 -14.65 -32.98 -1.14
N THR A 148 -15.88 -33.18 -1.54
CA THR A 148 -16.33 -32.95 -2.91
C THR A 148 -17.65 -32.19 -2.89
N CYS A 149 -17.72 -31.11 -3.63
CA CYS A 149 -18.92 -30.34 -3.89
C CYS A 149 -19.21 -30.39 -5.40
N ASP A 150 -20.35 -30.94 -5.78
CA ASP A 150 -20.78 -31.11 -7.19
C ASP A 150 -19.68 -31.70 -8.11
N GLY A 151 -18.91 -32.66 -7.59
CA GLY A 151 -17.80 -33.29 -8.32
C GLY A 151 -16.50 -32.52 -8.35
N SER A 152 -16.47 -31.32 -7.78
CA SER A 152 -15.24 -30.52 -7.58
C SER A 152 -14.63 -30.79 -6.21
N THR A 153 -13.30 -30.76 -6.13
CA THR A 153 -12.60 -30.89 -4.86
C THR A 153 -12.87 -29.67 -3.99
N SER A 154 -13.36 -29.89 -2.77
CA SER A 154 -13.56 -28.86 -1.76
C SER A 154 -12.62 -29.09 -0.57
N GLN A 155 -12.41 -28.06 0.21
CA GLN A 155 -11.76 -28.15 1.51
C GLN A 155 -12.83 -28.26 2.59
N VAL A 156 -12.64 -29.16 3.54
CA VAL A 156 -13.53 -29.29 4.69
C VAL A 156 -12.86 -28.68 5.90
N VAL A 157 -13.53 -27.69 6.48
CA VAL A 157 -13.09 -26.97 7.66
C VAL A 157 -14.00 -27.30 8.82
N ASP A 158 -13.45 -27.84 9.88
CA ASP A 158 -14.21 -28.11 11.11
C ASP A 158 -14.49 -26.80 11.84
N VAL A 159 -15.70 -26.65 12.35
CA VAL A 159 -16.13 -25.48 13.13
C VAL A 159 -16.48 -25.88 14.56
N GLN A 160 -16.25 -24.95 15.50
CA GLN A 160 -16.51 -25.12 16.93
C GLN A 160 -16.97 -23.81 17.55
N GLY A 161 -17.44 -23.84 18.80
CA GLY A 161 -17.83 -22.64 19.54
C GLY A 161 -18.94 -21.84 18.88
N ASP A 162 -18.71 -20.53 18.73
CA ASP A 162 -19.69 -19.61 18.16
C ASP A 162 -19.94 -19.87 16.67
N ALA A 163 -18.90 -20.30 15.91
CA ALA A 163 -19.05 -20.71 14.51
C ALA A 163 -19.93 -21.95 14.38
N GLU A 164 -19.72 -22.96 15.22
CA GLU A 164 -20.59 -24.15 15.23
C GLU A 164 -22.05 -23.79 15.57
N THR A 165 -22.23 -22.86 16.50
CA THR A 165 -23.56 -22.36 16.87
C THR A 165 -24.23 -21.64 15.68
N ALA A 166 -23.51 -20.79 14.96
CA ALA A 166 -24.01 -20.11 13.77
C ALA A 166 -24.37 -21.08 12.64
N VAL A 167 -23.55 -22.12 12.42
CA VAL A 167 -23.79 -23.17 11.44
C VAL A 167 -25.04 -24.00 11.82
N GLN A 168 -25.18 -24.41 13.07
CA GLN A 168 -26.34 -25.17 13.56
C GLN A 168 -27.63 -24.36 13.55
N ALA A 169 -27.54 -23.04 13.74
CA ALA A 169 -28.68 -22.12 13.61
C ALA A 169 -29.13 -21.91 12.16
N GLY A 170 -28.34 -22.38 11.18
CA GLY A 170 -28.63 -22.18 9.75
C GLY A 170 -28.28 -20.78 9.26
N SER A 171 -27.46 -20.04 10.02
CA SER A 171 -27.02 -18.69 9.66
C SER A 171 -25.92 -18.68 8.61
N VAL A 172 -25.28 -19.82 8.33
CA VAL A 172 -24.34 -19.99 7.21
C VAL A 172 -25.00 -20.83 6.15
N LEU A 173 -25.19 -20.27 4.97
CA LEU A 173 -25.90 -20.92 3.87
C LEU A 173 -24.92 -21.47 2.82
N VAL A 174 -25.35 -22.50 2.11
CA VAL A 174 -24.66 -22.89 0.87
C VAL A 174 -24.71 -21.70 -0.09
N GLY A 175 -23.56 -21.34 -0.63
CA GLY A 175 -23.38 -20.13 -1.44
C GLY A 175 -22.79 -18.94 -0.64
N ALA A 176 -22.68 -19.03 0.69
CA ALA A 176 -22.08 -17.98 1.49
C ALA A 176 -20.61 -17.76 1.10
N PRO A 177 -20.19 -16.53 0.85
CA PRO A 177 -18.80 -16.23 0.55
C PRO A 177 -17.94 -16.35 1.80
N VAL A 178 -16.71 -16.85 1.62
CA VAL A 178 -15.66 -16.96 2.63
C VAL A 178 -14.38 -16.39 2.07
N ARG A 179 -13.56 -15.78 2.92
CA ARG A 179 -12.24 -15.28 2.51
C ARG A 179 -11.18 -15.49 3.59
N ASN A 180 -10.00 -15.91 3.16
CA ASN A 180 -8.77 -15.81 3.92
C ASN A 180 -8.17 -14.43 3.74
N PHE A 181 -7.38 -14.00 4.71
CA PHE A 181 -6.67 -12.74 4.63
C PHE A 181 -5.35 -12.81 5.40
N ASP A 182 -4.39 -12.07 4.91
CA ASP A 182 -3.20 -11.69 5.63
C ASP A 182 -3.36 -10.31 6.27
N VAL A 183 -2.66 -10.08 7.36
CA VAL A 183 -2.62 -8.76 7.99
C VAL A 183 -1.42 -7.99 7.46
N HIS A 184 -1.68 -6.91 6.75
CA HIS A 184 -0.70 -6.02 6.17
C HIS A 184 -0.65 -4.71 6.94
N THR A 185 0.54 -4.29 7.37
CA THR A 185 0.76 -2.96 7.95
C THR A 185 1.62 -2.13 7.01
N TRP A 186 1.05 -1.03 6.54
CA TRP A 186 1.75 -0.03 5.74
C TRP A 186 2.21 1.11 6.63
N ALA A 187 3.50 1.42 6.58
CA ALA A 187 4.12 2.52 7.33
C ALA A 187 5.40 2.98 6.65
N MET A 188 6.00 4.05 7.15
CA MET A 188 7.38 4.39 6.81
C MET A 188 8.34 3.83 7.86
N SER A 189 9.53 3.46 7.42
CA SER A 189 10.65 3.10 8.28
C SER A 189 11.89 3.92 7.91
N ASP A 190 12.62 4.33 8.93
CA ASP A 190 13.87 5.10 8.85
C ASP A 190 15.13 4.23 9.09
N GLY A 191 15.01 2.91 8.91
CA GLY A 191 16.00 1.91 9.35
C GLY A 191 17.43 2.07 8.84
N THR A 192 17.67 2.85 7.77
CA THR A 192 19.00 3.02 7.13
C THR A 192 19.44 4.48 7.01
N GLY A 193 18.79 5.40 7.71
CA GLY A 193 19.07 6.83 7.65
C GLY A 193 18.26 7.58 6.57
N ASP A 194 17.38 6.88 5.90
CA ASP A 194 16.41 7.42 4.93
C ASP A 194 15.05 6.78 5.16
N TRP A 195 13.97 7.48 4.78
CA TRP A 195 12.61 6.99 4.86
C TRP A 195 12.27 6.07 3.67
N PHE A 196 11.75 4.88 3.98
CA PHE A 196 11.23 3.91 3.01
C PHE A 196 9.77 3.59 3.32
N LEU A 197 8.94 3.48 2.28
CA LEU A 197 7.63 2.86 2.42
C LEU A 197 7.83 1.37 2.67
N THR A 198 7.27 0.87 3.76
CA THR A 198 7.41 -0.53 4.20
C THR A 198 6.08 -1.22 4.28
N LEU A 199 6.12 -2.53 4.04
CA LEU A 199 5.02 -3.46 4.26
C LEU A 199 5.45 -4.50 5.28
N ASP A 200 4.71 -4.62 6.38
CA ASP A 200 4.86 -5.71 7.35
C ASP A 200 3.68 -6.69 7.21
N ARG A 201 4.01 -7.97 7.03
CA ARG A 201 3.08 -9.11 6.97
C ARG A 201 3.21 -10.02 8.20
N GLY A 202 3.58 -9.45 9.35
CA GLY A 202 3.81 -10.20 10.59
C GLY A 202 5.23 -10.74 10.78
N GLY A 203 6.11 -10.56 9.79
CA GLY A 203 7.53 -10.96 9.84
C GLY A 203 8.49 -9.79 10.11
N GLY A 204 7.97 -8.59 10.29
CA GLY A 204 8.70 -7.34 10.35
C GLY A 204 8.62 -6.53 9.05
N PRO A 205 8.89 -5.22 9.12
CA PRO A 205 8.75 -4.33 7.98
C PRO A 205 9.78 -4.64 6.88
N VAL A 206 9.30 -4.73 5.65
CA VAL A 206 10.11 -4.90 4.43
C VAL A 206 10.01 -3.63 3.59
N GLU A 207 11.15 -3.09 3.17
CA GLU A 207 11.20 -1.93 2.28
C GLU A 207 10.63 -2.26 0.91
N VAL A 208 9.66 -1.47 0.46
CA VAL A 208 8.95 -1.65 -0.82
C VAL A 208 9.33 -0.56 -1.82
N VAL A 209 9.31 0.70 -1.38
CA VAL A 209 9.64 1.87 -2.21
C VAL A 209 10.47 2.87 -1.42
N GLY A 210 11.50 3.42 -2.05
CA GLY A 210 12.33 4.48 -1.49
C GLY A 210 13.75 4.48 -2.05
N PRO A 211 14.65 5.28 -1.48
CA PRO A 211 14.44 6.22 -0.38
C PRO A 211 13.59 7.44 -0.79
N LEU A 212 12.64 7.85 0.08
CA LEU A 212 11.74 8.97 -0.18
C LEU A 212 12.26 10.28 0.40
N ALA A 213 12.88 10.22 1.57
CA ALA A 213 13.42 11.38 2.27
C ALA A 213 14.56 10.96 3.23
N PRO A 214 15.49 11.86 3.60
CA PRO A 214 16.40 11.61 4.72
C PRO A 214 15.63 11.50 6.04
N ASP A 215 16.11 10.67 6.97
CA ASP A 215 15.53 10.46 8.32
C ASP A 215 15.47 11.72 9.19
N SER A 216 16.32 12.72 8.87
CA SER A 216 16.31 14.05 9.49
C SER A 216 15.08 14.89 9.13
N ARG A 217 14.19 14.39 8.29
CA ARG A 217 12.91 14.99 7.92
C ARG A 217 11.75 14.30 8.64
N ASP A 218 10.63 15.01 8.72
CA ASP A 218 9.38 14.44 9.21
C ASP A 218 8.95 13.25 8.35
N ASN A 219 8.13 12.36 8.92
CA ASN A 219 7.59 11.21 8.22
C ASN A 219 6.89 11.65 6.92
N PRO A 220 7.32 11.13 5.76
CA PRO A 220 6.79 11.57 4.47
C PRO A 220 5.43 10.96 4.11
N LEU A 221 4.85 10.09 4.94
CA LEU A 221 3.54 9.49 4.73
C LEU A 221 2.54 10.04 5.73
N SER A 222 1.38 10.44 5.24
CA SER A 222 0.24 10.74 6.11
C SER A 222 -1.07 10.19 5.54
N PHE A 223 -1.92 9.72 6.45
CA PHE A 223 -3.28 9.28 6.19
C PHE A 223 -4.27 10.22 6.88
N THR A 224 -5.31 10.62 6.15
CA THR A 224 -6.46 11.33 6.70
C THR A 224 -7.72 10.53 6.40
N TYR A 225 -8.59 10.36 7.37
CA TYR A 225 -9.77 9.50 7.28
C TYR A 225 -11.04 10.32 7.34
N PHE A 226 -12.03 9.97 6.51
CA PHE A 226 -13.30 10.68 6.45
C PHE A 226 -14.49 9.70 6.51
N ASP A 227 -15.57 10.14 7.15
CA ASP A 227 -16.83 9.42 7.22
C ASP A 227 -17.69 9.60 5.93
N GLU A 228 -18.91 9.08 5.96
CA GLU A 228 -19.86 9.18 4.84
C GLU A 228 -20.34 10.61 4.55
N ASN A 229 -20.22 11.54 5.51
CA ASN A 229 -20.59 12.92 5.39
C ASN A 229 -19.40 13.82 4.98
N GLY A 230 -18.20 13.22 4.84
CA GLY A 230 -16.97 13.95 4.58
C GLY A 230 -16.40 14.64 5.82
N ALA A 231 -16.83 14.25 7.03
CA ALA A 231 -16.24 14.72 8.27
C ALA A 231 -14.98 13.91 8.59
N GLU A 232 -13.93 14.60 9.01
CA GLU A 232 -12.66 13.97 9.37
C GLU A 232 -12.80 13.15 10.67
N ILE A 233 -12.30 11.91 10.62
CA ILE A 233 -12.17 11.03 11.78
C ILE A 233 -10.72 11.11 12.25
N THR A 234 -10.47 11.87 13.29
CA THR A 234 -9.12 12.06 13.84
C THR A 234 -8.72 10.86 14.70
N SER A 235 -7.64 10.15 14.30
CA SER A 235 -7.07 9.01 15.05
C SER A 235 -8.11 7.93 15.42
N PRO A 236 -8.73 7.29 14.42
CA PRO A 236 -9.74 6.26 14.67
C PRO A 236 -9.14 5.11 15.49
N SER A 237 -9.77 4.78 16.63
CA SER A 237 -9.27 3.82 17.60
C SER A 237 -10.28 2.75 18.02
N THR A 238 -11.55 2.99 17.78
CA THR A 238 -12.63 2.05 18.08
C THR A 238 -13.11 1.34 16.82
N ALA A 239 -13.63 0.12 16.95
CA ALA A 239 -14.20 -0.63 15.83
C ALA A 239 -15.24 0.21 15.05
N ALA A 240 -16.12 0.92 15.78
CA ALA A 240 -17.14 1.76 15.17
C ALA A 240 -16.56 2.93 14.35
N GLU A 241 -15.46 3.55 14.81
CA GLU A 241 -14.76 4.61 14.05
C GLU A 241 -14.07 4.04 12.81
N LEU A 242 -13.42 2.87 12.93
CA LEU A 242 -12.79 2.18 11.80
C LEU A 242 -13.82 1.76 10.74
N GLU A 243 -14.97 1.24 11.19
CA GLU A 243 -16.09 0.89 10.30
C GLU A 243 -16.77 2.11 9.67
N ALA A 244 -16.69 3.28 10.30
CA ALA A 244 -17.25 4.52 9.77
C ALA A 244 -16.42 5.15 8.65
N ILE A 245 -15.16 4.74 8.46
CA ILE A 245 -14.28 5.27 7.40
C ILE A 245 -14.87 4.96 6.03
N ARG A 246 -15.04 6.00 5.21
CA ARG A 246 -15.54 5.89 3.82
C ARG A 246 -14.54 6.39 2.79
N GLN A 247 -13.67 7.29 3.21
CA GLN A 247 -12.63 7.83 2.36
C GLN A 247 -11.31 7.88 3.14
N ILE A 248 -10.25 7.48 2.48
CA ILE A 248 -8.87 7.58 2.98
C ILE A 248 -8.12 8.48 2.03
N GLU A 249 -7.60 9.57 2.53
CA GLU A 249 -6.67 10.42 1.80
C GLU A 249 -5.25 10.06 2.19
N VAL A 250 -4.43 9.77 1.19
CA VAL A 250 -3.02 9.37 1.36
C VAL A 250 -2.16 10.45 0.77
N THR A 251 -1.29 11.04 1.56
CA THR A 251 -0.26 11.96 1.11
C THR A 251 1.10 11.33 1.28
N VAL A 252 1.88 11.32 0.21
CA VAL A 252 3.29 10.89 0.23
C VAL A 252 4.14 12.04 -0.27
N ALA A 253 5.23 12.33 0.45
CA ALA A 253 6.19 13.35 0.07
C ALA A 253 7.55 12.72 -0.27
N ALA A 254 8.30 13.35 -1.16
CA ALA A 254 9.65 12.93 -1.50
C ALA A 254 10.60 14.13 -1.49
N TRP A 255 11.81 13.91 -0.99
CA TRP A 255 12.87 14.91 -0.92
C TRP A 255 14.15 14.38 -1.55
N SER A 256 14.87 15.26 -2.23
CA SER A 256 16.20 14.97 -2.74
C SER A 256 17.25 15.86 -2.04
N PRO A 257 18.47 15.38 -1.80
CA PRO A 257 19.57 16.20 -1.32
C PRO A 257 20.02 17.26 -2.34
N VAL A 258 19.58 17.15 -3.59
CA VAL A 258 19.85 18.13 -4.65
C VAL A 258 19.11 19.42 -4.34
N ARG A 259 19.81 20.55 -4.53
CA ARG A 259 19.24 21.87 -4.25
C ARG A 259 18.90 22.61 -5.54
N ASN A 260 17.77 23.25 -5.54
CA ASN A 260 17.34 24.23 -6.52
C ASN A 260 18.28 25.43 -6.61
N ARG A 261 18.03 26.32 -7.57
CA ARG A 261 18.83 27.54 -7.75
C ARG A 261 18.72 28.52 -6.58
N ASP A 262 17.59 28.52 -5.89
CA ASP A 262 17.33 29.34 -4.69
C ASP A 262 17.90 28.73 -3.39
N GLY A 263 18.50 27.55 -3.46
CA GLY A 263 19.09 26.86 -2.32
C GLY A 263 18.13 25.93 -1.58
N THR A 264 16.85 25.85 -1.97
CA THR A 264 15.88 24.90 -1.44
C THR A 264 16.16 23.50 -1.95
N ASN A 265 15.81 22.47 -1.18
CA ASN A 265 15.88 21.09 -1.66
C ASN A 265 14.80 20.85 -2.73
N VAL A 266 15.10 19.97 -3.67
CA VAL A 266 14.07 19.44 -4.58
C VAL A 266 13.14 18.57 -3.75
N GLN A 267 11.88 18.95 -3.65
CA GLN A 267 10.84 18.21 -2.95
C GLN A 267 9.56 18.24 -3.77
N ASP A 268 8.77 17.20 -3.61
CA ASP A 268 7.45 17.06 -4.24
C ASP A 268 6.55 16.25 -3.31
N ASP A 269 5.25 16.43 -3.40
CA ASP A 269 4.26 15.64 -2.69
C ASP A 269 3.10 15.29 -3.61
N LEU A 270 2.45 14.18 -3.30
CA LEU A 270 1.28 13.73 -4.05
C LEU A 270 0.23 13.20 -3.08
N THR A 271 -0.97 13.74 -3.20
CA THR A 271 -2.14 13.37 -2.40
C THR A 271 -3.17 12.69 -3.29
N VAL A 272 -3.69 11.56 -2.83
CA VAL A 272 -4.75 10.82 -3.53
C VAL A 272 -5.80 10.36 -2.53
N SER A 273 -7.07 10.48 -2.91
CA SER A 273 -8.20 9.98 -2.13
C SER A 273 -8.71 8.64 -2.68
N VAL A 274 -8.98 7.71 -1.79
CA VAL A 274 -9.58 6.40 -2.07
C VAL A 274 -10.86 6.23 -1.28
N TYR A 275 -11.89 5.72 -1.94
CA TYR A 275 -13.13 5.35 -1.28
C TYR A 275 -13.10 3.86 -0.94
N THR A 276 -13.43 3.54 0.31
CA THR A 276 -13.57 2.15 0.77
C THR A 276 -14.79 1.49 0.14
N ARG A 277 -14.74 0.19 -0.03
CA ARG A 277 -15.92 -0.58 -0.48
C ARG A 277 -16.99 -0.61 0.63
N ASN A 278 -18.23 -0.55 0.22
CA ASN A 278 -19.41 -0.71 1.10
C ASN A 278 -19.82 -2.18 1.18
#